data_0bcd580c8853a5bdfbd32e87e296e16a
#
_entry.id   0bcd580c8853a5bdfbd32e87e296e16a
#
_cell.length_a   1.000
_cell.length_b   1.000
_cell.length_c   1.000
_cell.angle_alpha   90.00
_cell.angle_beta   90.00
_cell.angle_gamma   90.00
#
_symmetry.space_group_name_H-M   'P 1'
#
loop_
_entity.id
_entity.type
_entity.pdbx_description
1 polymer ?
#
loop_
_entity_poly.entity_id
_entity_poly.type
_entity_poly.pdbx_seq_one_letter_code
_entity_poly.pdbx_strand_id
1 'polypeptide(L)'
;SMASQAIGYAKLLMVFHMLRAEVGGENFLKGLKRFYKTFKYRYAGYGAMQKNFEEVSGQDLGQFFKQWIHRKGAPEIRLKQASYVSSKGRYDLKLRVEQSDPNFELKLPIAIWTDGSSVGEIHILKLDTGLQNFSFQLSDEPVAVQLDPYNDVFRLPGIGEAPASLSKTYGANVVSALLTENEKLDYLRFAKSVAKPQTIFIGDENAPYPEGSLWVFGQNHPLRKTFIDQLKKLGVELDEKGVRFSDRSYFWDDHSFVFTLPRTDQKNGTMTWVVAGNAESISGLIRKLPHYGKYGYLVFEGSAPENRYKGTWPSNPMAMQKVFKDGHPLDLPDQKPLVSFKPFPKP
;
A
#
# COMPACT_ATOMS: atom_id res chain seq x y z
N SER A 1 9.39 1.90 20.38
CA SER A 1 9.26 0.71 19.51
C SER A 1 9.24 1.13 18.04
N MET A 2 9.56 0.23 17.13
CA MET A 2 9.47 0.47 15.68
C MET A 2 8.05 0.91 15.26
N ALA A 3 7.00 0.37 15.88
CA ALA A 3 5.63 0.78 15.64
C ALA A 3 5.38 2.26 16.01
N SER A 4 5.92 2.73 17.14
CA SER A 4 5.81 4.15 17.54
C SER A 4 6.54 5.08 16.57
N GLN A 5 7.67 4.64 16.01
CA GLN A 5 8.42 5.41 15.02
C GLN A 5 7.67 5.46 13.67
N ALA A 6 7.13 4.33 13.20
CA ALA A 6 6.35 4.29 11.98
C ALA A 6 5.10 5.19 12.06
N ILE A 7 4.37 5.16 13.18
CA ILE A 7 3.24 6.07 13.41
C ILE A 7 3.72 7.53 13.49
N GLY A 8 4.79 7.80 14.24
CA GLY A 8 5.34 9.14 14.40
C GLY A 8 5.77 9.77 13.08
N TYR A 9 6.57 9.06 12.29
CA TYR A 9 7.10 9.61 11.04
C TYR A 9 6.10 9.51 9.87
N ALA A 10 5.54 8.34 9.61
CA ALA A 10 4.69 8.13 8.44
C ALA A 10 3.34 8.85 8.55
N LYS A 11 2.65 8.73 9.71
CA LYS A 11 1.39 9.46 9.91
C LYS A 11 1.60 10.96 9.86
N LEU A 12 2.62 11.49 10.55
CA LEU A 12 2.87 12.93 10.57
C LEU A 12 3.25 13.48 9.20
N LEU A 13 4.02 12.74 8.41
CA LEU A 13 4.30 13.13 7.01
C LEU A 13 3.00 13.37 6.25
N MET A 14 2.05 12.42 6.33
CA MET A 14 0.76 12.55 5.65
C MET A 14 -0.12 13.66 6.25
N VAL A 15 -0.10 13.84 7.56
CA VAL A 15 -0.82 14.94 8.22
C VAL A 15 -0.30 16.31 7.75
N PHE A 16 1.03 16.48 7.65
CA PHE A 16 1.62 17.71 7.11
C PHE A 16 1.32 17.89 5.62
N HIS A 17 1.29 16.79 4.85
CA HIS A 17 0.89 16.84 3.45
C HIS A 17 -0.56 17.33 3.30
N MET A 18 -1.51 16.76 4.07
CA MET A 18 -2.91 17.21 4.09
C MET A 18 -3.06 18.64 4.63
N LEU A 19 -2.32 19.01 5.67
CA LEU A 19 -2.31 20.38 6.19
C LEU A 19 -1.88 21.39 5.13
N ARG A 20 -0.87 21.02 4.31
CA ARG A 20 -0.45 21.85 3.19
C ARG A 20 -1.56 21.98 2.13
N ALA A 21 -2.27 20.90 1.81
CA ALA A 21 -3.41 20.95 0.90
C ALA A 21 -4.55 21.83 1.47
N GLU A 22 -4.71 21.83 2.81
CA GLU A 22 -5.71 22.63 3.50
C GLU A 22 -5.41 24.13 3.47
N VAL A 23 -4.18 24.53 3.84
CA VAL A 23 -3.81 25.96 3.98
C VAL A 23 -3.17 26.56 2.73
N GLY A 24 -2.84 25.75 1.74
CA GLY A 24 -2.08 26.12 0.54
C GLY A 24 -0.57 26.16 0.77
N GLY A 25 0.21 25.90 -0.31
CA GLY A 25 1.68 25.76 -0.24
C GLY A 25 2.39 26.99 0.31
N GLU A 26 1.94 28.19 -0.04
CA GLU A 26 2.54 29.44 0.42
C GLU A 26 2.35 29.64 1.93
N ASN A 27 1.13 29.49 2.44
CA ASN A 27 0.84 29.59 3.86
C ASN A 27 1.53 28.49 4.65
N PHE A 28 1.62 27.30 4.07
CA PHE A 28 2.35 26.19 4.68
C PHE A 28 3.82 26.54 4.92
N LEU A 29 4.52 27.09 3.93
CA LEU A 29 5.91 27.53 4.11
C LEU A 29 6.06 28.69 5.08
N LYS A 30 5.18 29.69 4.99
CA LYS A 30 5.16 30.81 5.94
C LYS A 30 4.97 30.29 7.38
N GLY A 31 4.03 29.34 7.55
CA GLY A 31 3.76 28.70 8.84
C GLY A 31 4.98 27.97 9.39
N LEU A 32 5.65 27.14 8.58
CA LEU A 32 6.88 26.45 9.00
C LEU A 32 8.01 27.41 9.38
N LYS A 33 8.26 28.43 8.57
CA LYS A 33 9.28 29.45 8.85
C LYS A 33 8.99 30.22 10.14
N ARG A 34 7.72 30.64 10.34
CA ARG A 34 7.29 31.33 11.55
C ARG A 34 7.39 30.44 12.78
N PHE A 35 6.92 29.18 12.68
CA PHE A 35 7.01 28.23 13.78
C PHE A 35 8.46 28.01 14.22
N TYR A 36 9.37 27.76 13.25
CA TYR A 36 10.79 27.63 13.54
C TYR A 36 11.36 28.88 14.23
N LYS A 37 11.07 30.07 13.73
CA LYS A 37 11.55 31.34 14.31
C LYS A 37 11.05 31.54 15.74
N THR A 38 9.80 31.19 16.03
CA THR A 38 9.15 31.40 17.32
C THR A 38 9.59 30.39 18.36
N PHE A 39 9.77 29.14 17.97
CA PHE A 39 9.99 28.02 18.89
C PHE A 39 11.39 27.41 18.84
N LYS A 40 12.30 27.97 18.04
CA LYS A 40 13.69 27.54 18.04
C LYS A 40 14.26 27.50 19.46
N TYR A 41 14.77 26.31 19.83
CA TYR A 41 15.29 26.02 21.19
C TYR A 41 14.24 26.07 22.32
N ARG A 42 12.97 25.96 22.01
CA ARG A 42 11.87 25.90 22.98
C ARG A 42 11.03 24.67 22.77
N TYR A 43 10.35 24.23 23.83
CA TYR A 43 9.34 23.18 23.70
C TYR A 43 8.10 23.76 23.02
N ALA A 44 7.58 23.01 22.02
CA ALA A 44 6.34 23.33 21.33
C ALA A 44 5.56 22.06 21.02
N GLY A 45 4.30 22.04 21.36
CA GLY A 45 3.38 20.93 21.04
C GLY A 45 2.50 21.23 19.82
N TYR A 46 1.63 20.29 19.49
CA TYR A 46 0.71 20.43 18.34
C TYR A 46 -0.28 21.60 18.48
N GLY A 47 -0.68 22.00 19.70
CA GLY A 47 -1.51 23.20 19.90
C GLY A 47 -0.80 24.49 19.48
N ALA A 48 0.52 24.61 19.74
CA ALA A 48 1.31 25.73 19.24
C ALA A 48 1.43 25.71 17.71
N MET A 49 1.56 24.51 17.12
CA MET A 49 1.57 24.32 15.67
C MET A 49 0.23 24.73 15.04
N GLN A 50 -0.89 24.26 15.59
CA GLN A 50 -2.22 24.64 15.15
C GLN A 50 -2.39 26.17 15.14
N LYS A 51 -2.21 26.82 16.29
CA LYS A 51 -2.34 28.29 16.43
C LYS A 51 -1.45 29.03 15.43
N ASN A 52 -0.22 28.56 15.23
CA ASN A 52 0.71 29.17 14.28
C ASN A 52 0.19 29.11 12.83
N PHE A 53 -0.39 27.97 12.41
CA PHE A 53 -0.95 27.84 11.07
C PHE A 53 -2.28 28.58 10.89
N GLU A 54 -3.13 28.64 11.93
CA GLU A 54 -4.35 29.45 11.95
C GLU A 54 -4.06 30.94 11.76
N GLU A 55 -3.07 31.46 12.48
CA GLU A 55 -2.65 32.86 12.38
C GLU A 55 -2.04 33.21 11.01
N VAL A 56 -1.37 32.25 10.35
CA VAL A 56 -0.75 32.47 9.01
C VAL A 56 -1.77 32.32 7.89
N SER A 57 -2.70 31.38 8.00
CA SER A 57 -3.67 31.08 6.94
C SER A 57 -4.98 31.86 7.07
N GLY A 58 -5.29 32.35 8.28
CA GLY A 58 -6.59 32.93 8.59
C GLY A 58 -7.74 31.91 8.66
N GLN A 59 -7.43 30.61 8.72
CA GLN A 59 -8.41 29.52 8.74
C GLN A 59 -8.47 28.90 10.14
N ASP A 60 -9.68 28.44 10.54
CA ASP A 60 -9.83 27.59 11.71
C ASP A 60 -9.39 26.16 11.37
N LEU A 61 -8.37 25.66 12.07
CA LEU A 61 -7.82 24.32 11.91
C LEU A 61 -8.15 23.40 13.09
N GLY A 62 -9.01 23.83 14.01
CA GLY A 62 -9.37 23.07 15.21
C GLY A 62 -9.87 21.67 14.91
N GLN A 63 -10.83 21.53 13.96
CA GLN A 63 -11.36 20.23 13.56
C GLN A 63 -10.29 19.37 12.88
N PHE A 64 -9.44 19.95 12.02
CA PHE A 64 -8.34 19.24 11.37
C PHE A 64 -7.38 18.62 12.41
N PHE A 65 -6.88 19.43 13.38
CA PHE A 65 -5.96 18.95 14.40
C PHE A 65 -6.63 17.94 15.36
N LYS A 66 -7.89 18.18 15.74
CA LYS A 66 -8.66 17.23 16.55
C LYS A 66 -8.75 15.87 15.87
N GLN A 67 -9.07 15.83 14.58
CA GLN A 67 -9.21 14.60 13.82
C GLN A 67 -7.89 13.87 13.60
N TRP A 68 -6.85 14.57 13.18
CA TRP A 68 -5.62 13.91 12.69
C TRP A 68 -4.55 13.72 13.76
N ILE A 69 -4.54 14.57 14.81
CA ILE A 69 -3.56 14.50 15.89
C ILE A 69 -4.11 13.77 17.12
N HIS A 70 -5.34 14.06 17.52
CA HIS A 70 -5.88 13.53 18.78
C HIS A 70 -6.68 12.26 18.61
N ARG A 71 -7.17 11.97 17.41
CA ARG A 71 -7.94 10.76 17.14
C ARG A 71 -7.01 9.61 16.66
N LYS A 72 -7.30 8.40 17.15
CA LYS A 72 -6.63 7.17 16.69
C LYS A 72 -7.27 6.63 15.42
N GLY A 73 -6.49 5.82 14.68
CA GLY A 73 -6.95 5.15 13.46
C GLY A 73 -6.85 6.01 12.21
N ALA A 74 -7.34 5.46 11.13
CA ALA A 74 -7.44 6.06 9.80
C ALA A 74 -8.68 5.47 9.09
N PRO A 75 -9.37 6.22 8.21
CA PRO A 75 -10.52 5.70 7.48
C PRO A 75 -10.10 4.64 6.46
N GLU A 76 -10.93 3.62 6.25
CA GLU A 76 -10.98 2.85 5.01
C GLU A 76 -11.96 3.54 4.08
N ILE A 77 -11.60 3.72 2.80
CA ILE A 77 -12.45 4.35 1.79
C ILE A 77 -12.66 3.36 0.65
N ARG A 78 -13.86 3.37 0.07
CA ARG A 78 -14.20 2.49 -1.06
C ARG A 78 -15.16 3.17 -2.03
N LEU A 79 -14.95 2.94 -3.30
CA LEU A 79 -15.92 3.22 -4.35
C LEU A 79 -16.91 2.04 -4.41
N LYS A 80 -18.06 2.19 -3.75
CA LYS A 80 -19.10 1.13 -3.71
C LYS A 80 -19.79 0.94 -5.04
N GLN A 81 -20.02 2.04 -5.74
CA GLN A 81 -20.70 2.05 -7.03
C GLN A 81 -20.26 3.25 -7.84
N ALA A 82 -20.08 3.03 -9.14
CA ALA A 82 -19.97 4.08 -10.14
C ALA A 82 -20.77 3.67 -11.36
N SER A 83 -21.61 4.55 -11.86
CA SER A 83 -22.41 4.34 -13.07
C SER A 83 -22.72 5.68 -13.72
N TYR A 84 -23.03 5.66 -15.01
CA TYR A 84 -23.47 6.86 -15.71
C TYR A 84 -24.69 6.59 -16.60
N VAL A 85 -25.39 7.65 -16.91
CA VAL A 85 -26.52 7.64 -17.84
C VAL A 85 -26.30 8.74 -18.87
N SER A 86 -26.46 8.40 -20.14
CA SER A 86 -26.43 9.38 -21.25
C SER A 86 -27.82 9.97 -21.46
N SER A 87 -27.89 11.28 -21.54
CA SER A 87 -29.12 12.01 -21.87
C SER A 87 -28.82 13.28 -22.66
N LYS A 88 -29.40 13.42 -23.85
CA LYS A 88 -29.29 14.64 -24.70
C LYS A 88 -27.85 15.10 -24.95
N GLY A 89 -26.91 14.15 -25.16
CA GLY A 89 -25.50 14.44 -25.42
C GLY A 89 -24.71 14.88 -24.20
N ARG A 90 -25.24 14.64 -23.00
CA ARG A 90 -24.52 14.79 -21.72
C ARG A 90 -24.54 13.48 -20.96
N TYR A 91 -23.62 13.35 -20.01
CA TYR A 91 -23.43 12.14 -19.19
C TYR A 91 -23.55 12.50 -17.72
N ASP A 92 -24.49 11.88 -17.03
CA ASP A 92 -24.65 12.00 -15.57
C ASP A 92 -23.90 10.85 -14.90
N LEU A 93 -22.68 11.12 -14.43
CA LEU A 93 -21.87 10.17 -13.64
C LEU A 93 -22.32 10.22 -12.18
N LYS A 94 -22.70 9.06 -11.64
CA LYS A 94 -23.10 8.88 -10.24
C LYS A 94 -22.13 7.99 -9.52
N LEU A 95 -21.66 8.43 -8.36
CA LEU A 95 -20.74 7.72 -7.51
C LEU A 95 -21.35 7.50 -6.13
N ARG A 96 -21.08 6.37 -5.54
CA ARG A 96 -21.40 6.04 -4.16
C ARG A 96 -20.12 5.65 -3.43
N VAL A 97 -19.70 6.50 -2.49
CA VAL A 97 -18.45 6.36 -1.75
C VAL A 97 -18.76 6.01 -0.31
N GLU A 98 -18.06 5.01 0.20
CA GLU A 98 -18.18 4.53 1.57
C GLU A 98 -16.88 4.80 2.34
N GLN A 99 -16.99 5.17 3.60
CA GLN A 99 -15.89 5.13 4.55
C GLN A 99 -16.26 4.29 5.78
N SER A 100 -15.24 3.73 6.45
CA SER A 100 -15.44 2.96 7.66
C SER A 100 -15.88 3.84 8.84
N ASP A 101 -16.63 3.23 9.78
CA ASP A 101 -16.92 3.86 11.06
C ASP A 101 -15.71 3.77 12.01
N PRO A 102 -15.44 4.79 12.81
CA PRO A 102 -16.10 6.10 12.89
C PRO A 102 -15.67 7.04 11.77
N ASN A 103 -16.62 7.82 11.23
CA ASN A 103 -16.40 8.69 10.09
C ASN A 103 -15.34 9.78 10.31
N PHE A 104 -14.64 10.11 9.23
CA PHE A 104 -13.72 11.24 9.14
C PHE A 104 -14.31 12.31 8.20
N GLU A 105 -13.98 13.56 8.46
CA GLU A 105 -14.24 14.64 7.49
C GLU A 105 -13.06 14.71 6.52
N LEU A 106 -13.31 14.40 5.26
CA LEU A 106 -12.29 14.25 4.24
C LEU A 106 -12.53 15.20 3.07
N LYS A 107 -11.46 15.84 2.61
CA LYS A 107 -11.35 16.40 1.26
C LYS A 107 -10.70 15.35 0.39
N LEU A 108 -11.52 14.55 -0.28
CA LEU A 108 -11.08 13.37 -1.03
C LEU A 108 -10.90 13.73 -2.51
N PRO A 109 -9.67 13.72 -3.04
CA PRO A 109 -9.43 13.90 -4.46
C PRO A 109 -10.02 12.74 -5.26
N ILE A 110 -10.55 13.04 -6.42
CA ILE A 110 -11.04 12.06 -7.39
C ILE A 110 -10.57 12.48 -8.79
N ALA A 111 -10.12 11.53 -9.58
CA ALA A 111 -9.86 11.71 -10.99
C ALA A 111 -11.01 11.13 -11.81
N ILE A 112 -11.47 11.88 -12.81
CA ILE A 112 -12.47 11.46 -13.79
C ILE A 112 -11.83 11.56 -15.17
N TRP A 113 -11.79 10.45 -15.92
CA TRP A 113 -11.37 10.43 -17.31
C TRP A 113 -12.59 10.32 -18.20
N THR A 114 -12.57 11.07 -19.31
CA THR A 114 -13.58 11.05 -20.34
C THR A 114 -12.98 10.71 -21.71
N ASP A 115 -13.78 10.30 -22.64
CA ASP A 115 -13.35 9.90 -23.99
C ASP A 115 -12.66 11.06 -24.77
N GLY A 116 -12.90 12.31 -24.36
CA GLY A 116 -12.30 13.51 -24.96
C GLY A 116 -10.86 13.79 -24.53
N SER A 117 -10.32 13.10 -23.49
CA SER A 117 -8.98 13.38 -22.97
C SER A 117 -8.34 12.15 -22.32
N SER A 118 -7.05 11.90 -22.61
CA SER A 118 -6.26 10.90 -21.89
C SER A 118 -5.92 11.32 -20.45
N VAL A 119 -5.95 12.63 -20.17
CA VAL A 119 -5.62 13.20 -18.86
C VAL A 119 -6.89 13.39 -18.04
N GLY A 120 -6.92 12.77 -16.86
CA GLY A 120 -8.06 12.86 -15.94
C GLY A 120 -8.23 14.25 -15.32
N GLU A 121 -9.46 14.67 -15.13
CA GLU A 121 -9.80 15.90 -14.39
C GLU A 121 -9.88 15.60 -12.88
N ILE A 122 -9.24 16.44 -12.06
CA ILE A 122 -9.22 16.27 -10.61
C ILE A 122 -10.33 17.12 -9.96
N HIS A 123 -11.19 16.46 -9.21
CA HIS A 123 -12.21 17.09 -8.37
C HIS A 123 -11.97 16.75 -6.90
N ILE A 124 -12.50 17.56 -5.97
CA ILE A 124 -12.42 17.33 -4.53
C ILE A 124 -13.83 17.06 -4.00
N LEU A 125 -14.02 15.87 -3.45
CA LEU A 125 -15.24 15.49 -2.75
C LEU A 125 -15.14 15.84 -1.27
N LYS A 126 -16.22 16.39 -0.70
CA LYS A 126 -16.36 16.46 0.75
C LYS A 126 -17.05 15.18 1.22
N LEU A 127 -16.33 14.30 1.90
CA LEU A 127 -16.83 13.04 2.45
C LEU A 127 -16.82 13.13 3.97
N ASP A 128 -17.98 13.21 4.59
CA ASP A 128 -18.15 13.39 6.04
C ASP A 128 -19.15 12.41 6.67
N THR A 129 -19.76 11.55 5.87
CA THR A 129 -20.68 10.49 6.31
C THR A 129 -20.16 9.11 5.90
N GLY A 130 -20.66 8.05 6.53
CA GLY A 130 -20.22 6.67 6.25
C GLY A 130 -20.52 6.20 4.83
N LEU A 131 -21.58 6.74 4.22
CA LEU A 131 -21.97 6.43 2.85
C LEU A 131 -22.55 7.69 2.21
N GLN A 132 -21.97 8.13 1.10
CA GLN A 132 -22.34 9.37 0.44
C GLN A 132 -22.41 9.22 -1.08
N ASN A 133 -23.39 9.90 -1.69
CA ASN A 133 -23.57 9.92 -3.13
C ASN A 133 -23.06 11.23 -3.71
N PHE A 134 -22.45 11.15 -4.89
CA PHE A 134 -21.95 12.29 -5.67
C PHE A 134 -22.42 12.18 -7.11
N SER A 135 -22.63 13.32 -7.77
CA SER A 135 -23.05 13.39 -9.18
C SER A 135 -22.21 14.40 -9.93
N PHE A 136 -21.85 14.07 -11.16
CA PHE A 136 -21.12 14.95 -12.07
C PHE A 136 -21.84 14.98 -13.42
N GLN A 137 -22.04 16.17 -13.97
CA GLN A 137 -22.50 16.34 -15.35
C GLN A 137 -21.28 16.53 -16.24
N LEU A 138 -21.10 15.62 -17.20
CA LEU A 138 -19.96 15.58 -18.10
C LEU A 138 -20.42 15.85 -19.53
N SER A 139 -19.60 16.54 -20.32
CA SER A 139 -19.81 16.75 -21.75
C SER A 139 -19.50 15.50 -22.57
N ASP A 140 -18.49 14.74 -22.11
CA ASP A 140 -17.97 13.57 -22.81
C ASP A 140 -18.22 12.30 -22.00
N GLU A 141 -18.23 11.16 -22.68
CA GLU A 141 -18.48 9.86 -22.06
C GLU A 141 -17.40 9.53 -21.00
N PRO A 142 -17.79 9.16 -19.76
CA PRO A 142 -16.82 8.77 -18.75
C PRO A 142 -16.15 7.44 -19.10
N VAL A 143 -14.83 7.42 -19.05
CA VAL A 143 -13.98 6.27 -19.31
C VAL A 143 -13.58 5.56 -18.02
N ALA A 144 -13.22 6.34 -17.02
CA ALA A 144 -12.84 5.81 -15.72
C ALA A 144 -13.02 6.86 -14.62
N VAL A 145 -13.06 6.39 -13.39
CA VAL A 145 -13.01 7.19 -12.17
C VAL A 145 -12.13 6.51 -11.14
N GLN A 146 -11.33 7.31 -10.41
CA GLN A 146 -10.47 6.83 -9.33
C GLN A 146 -10.49 7.78 -8.15
N LEU A 147 -10.74 7.24 -6.95
CA LEU A 147 -10.62 7.95 -5.69
C LEU A 147 -9.15 8.04 -5.28
N ASP A 148 -8.74 9.20 -4.74
CA ASP A 148 -7.40 9.46 -4.19
C ASP A 148 -6.25 9.00 -5.10
N PRO A 149 -6.22 9.46 -6.36
CA PRO A 149 -5.32 8.93 -7.38
C PRO A 149 -3.83 9.18 -7.07
N TYR A 150 -3.51 10.18 -6.25
CA TYR A 150 -2.14 10.50 -5.83
C TYR A 150 -1.79 9.99 -4.44
N ASN A 151 -2.71 9.32 -3.74
CA ASN A 151 -2.58 8.93 -2.33
C ASN A 151 -2.34 10.13 -1.39
N ASP A 152 -3.10 11.20 -1.59
CA ASP A 152 -2.99 12.46 -0.83
C ASP A 152 -3.68 12.41 0.54
N VAL A 153 -4.55 11.42 0.77
CA VAL A 153 -5.31 11.27 2.01
C VAL A 153 -4.69 10.21 2.92
N PHE A 154 -4.48 10.54 4.19
CA PHE A 154 -4.08 9.55 5.20
C PHE A 154 -5.24 8.60 5.48
N ARG A 155 -5.16 7.39 4.95
CA ARG A 155 -6.17 6.34 5.05
C ARG A 155 -5.53 4.95 5.07
N LEU A 156 -6.30 3.96 5.43
CA LEU A 156 -5.88 2.57 5.23
C LEU A 156 -6.01 2.21 3.75
N PRO A 157 -4.98 1.65 3.13
CA PRO A 157 -5.07 1.17 1.75
C PRO A 157 -6.18 0.13 1.61
N GLY A 158 -6.95 0.22 0.54
CA GLY A 158 -7.92 -0.80 0.16
C GLY A 158 -7.24 -2.11 -0.28
N ILE A 159 -8.06 -3.16 -0.45
CA ILE A 159 -7.56 -4.44 -0.94
C ILE A 159 -6.94 -4.25 -2.33
N GLY A 160 -5.70 -4.69 -2.51
CA GLY A 160 -4.97 -4.61 -3.78
C GLY A 160 -4.25 -3.29 -4.03
N GLU A 161 -4.56 -2.20 -3.34
CA GLU A 161 -3.86 -0.92 -3.52
C GLU A 161 -2.38 -0.99 -3.13
N ALA A 162 -2.10 -1.58 -1.98
CA ALA A 162 -0.72 -1.86 -1.59
C ALA A 162 -0.38 -3.29 -1.98
N PRO A 163 0.63 -3.51 -2.83
CA PRO A 163 1.04 -4.85 -3.23
C PRO A 163 1.41 -5.71 -2.02
N ALA A 164 1.23 -7.03 -2.15
CA ALA A 164 1.75 -7.96 -1.16
C ALA A 164 3.27 -7.83 -1.08
N SER A 165 3.80 -7.76 0.14
CA SER A 165 5.22 -7.58 0.40
C SER A 165 5.64 -8.28 1.69
N LEU A 166 6.92 -8.58 1.82
CA LEU A 166 7.47 -9.23 3.01
C LEU A 166 7.13 -8.49 4.30
N SER A 167 7.13 -7.14 4.30
CA SER A 167 6.78 -6.37 5.49
C SER A 167 5.34 -6.58 5.95
N LYS A 168 4.42 -6.90 5.04
CA LYS A 168 3.04 -7.25 5.41
C LYS A 168 2.96 -8.59 6.13
N THR A 169 3.76 -9.58 5.71
CA THR A 169 3.84 -10.88 6.41
C THR A 169 4.54 -10.73 7.77
N TYR A 170 5.69 -10.03 7.81
CA TYR A 170 6.41 -9.78 9.07
C TYR A 170 5.59 -8.96 10.09
N GLY A 171 4.82 -7.99 9.62
CA GLY A 171 4.04 -7.08 10.45
C GLY A 171 2.62 -7.55 10.78
N ALA A 172 2.22 -8.73 10.33
CA ALA A 172 0.89 -9.26 10.61
C ALA A 172 0.72 -9.61 12.10
N ASN A 173 -0.46 -9.32 12.64
CA ASN A 173 -0.77 -9.63 14.04
C ASN A 173 -0.76 -11.14 14.34
N VAL A 174 -1.23 -11.92 13.36
CA VAL A 174 -1.24 -13.38 13.42
C VAL A 174 -0.39 -13.90 12.27
N VAL A 175 0.61 -14.69 12.60
CA VAL A 175 1.56 -15.27 11.63
C VAL A 175 1.74 -16.73 11.95
N SER A 176 1.60 -17.58 10.94
CA SER A 176 1.85 -19.03 11.04
C SER A 176 2.89 -19.47 10.04
N ALA A 177 3.61 -20.52 10.36
CA ALA A 177 4.60 -21.15 9.48
C ALA A 177 4.16 -22.57 9.13
N LEU A 178 4.17 -22.90 7.85
CA LEU A 178 3.76 -24.20 7.31
C LEU A 178 4.98 -24.90 6.72
N LEU A 179 5.23 -26.13 7.16
CA LEU A 179 6.31 -27.00 6.71
C LEU A 179 5.77 -28.37 6.34
N THR A 180 6.41 -29.04 5.40
CA THR A 180 6.20 -30.47 5.16
C THR A 180 7.11 -31.30 6.07
N GLU A 181 6.76 -32.55 6.33
CA GLU A 181 7.62 -33.47 7.10
C GLU A 181 8.97 -33.68 6.42
N ASN A 182 9.01 -33.76 5.08
CA ASN A 182 10.21 -34.00 4.29
C ASN A 182 11.22 -32.82 4.36
N GLU A 183 10.72 -31.58 4.46
CA GLU A 183 11.56 -30.37 4.44
C GLU A 183 11.73 -29.75 5.83
N LYS A 184 11.16 -30.36 6.86
CA LYS A 184 11.17 -29.88 8.25
C LYS A 184 12.57 -29.63 8.79
N LEU A 185 13.52 -30.56 8.56
CA LEU A 185 14.87 -30.46 9.13
C LEU A 185 15.58 -29.20 8.64
N ASP A 186 15.43 -28.85 7.39
CA ASP A 186 16.08 -27.70 6.79
C ASP A 186 15.42 -26.38 7.24
N TYR A 187 14.10 -26.29 7.23
CA TYR A 187 13.39 -25.03 7.43
C TYR A 187 12.90 -24.76 8.85
N LEU A 188 13.00 -25.71 9.81
CA LEU A 188 12.48 -25.49 11.16
C LEU A 188 13.13 -24.28 11.85
N ARG A 189 14.43 -24.06 11.65
CA ARG A 189 15.12 -22.89 12.19
C ARG A 189 14.59 -21.60 11.61
N PHE A 190 14.28 -21.58 10.32
CA PHE A 190 13.67 -20.42 9.66
C PHE A 190 12.28 -20.17 10.20
N ALA A 191 11.42 -21.19 10.25
CA ALA A 191 10.06 -21.06 10.79
C ALA A 191 10.06 -20.48 12.22
N LYS A 192 10.95 -20.94 13.09
CA LYS A 192 11.13 -20.41 14.45
C LYS A 192 11.59 -18.94 14.49
N SER A 193 12.24 -18.45 13.44
CA SER A 193 12.67 -17.05 13.38
C SER A 193 11.56 -16.08 12.95
N VAL A 194 10.49 -16.58 12.34
CA VAL A 194 9.40 -15.77 11.78
C VAL A 194 8.04 -16.03 12.41
N ALA A 195 7.86 -17.12 13.14
CA ALA A 195 6.61 -17.51 13.78
C ALA A 195 6.86 -18.00 15.22
N LYS A 196 5.81 -17.90 16.06
CA LYS A 196 5.87 -18.44 17.42
C LYS A 196 5.80 -19.98 17.38
N PRO A 197 6.38 -20.70 18.35
CA PRO A 197 6.39 -22.18 18.32
C PRO A 197 4.99 -22.81 18.15
N GLN A 198 3.98 -22.28 18.80
CA GLN A 198 2.61 -22.77 18.72
C GLN A 198 1.89 -22.48 17.41
N THR A 199 2.48 -21.69 16.53
CA THR A 199 1.93 -21.36 15.21
C THR A 199 2.79 -21.97 14.07
N ILE A 200 3.59 -22.96 14.40
CA ILE A 200 4.36 -23.74 13.41
C ILE A 200 3.62 -25.07 13.20
N PHE A 201 3.16 -25.30 11.98
CA PHE A 201 2.39 -26.49 11.58
C PHE A 201 3.25 -27.33 10.64
N ILE A 202 3.22 -28.65 10.85
CA ILE A 202 4.04 -29.60 10.10
C ILE A 202 3.15 -30.72 9.60
N GLY A 203 3.15 -30.97 8.29
CA GLY A 203 2.70 -32.20 7.69
C GLY A 203 1.19 -32.42 7.53
N ASP A 204 0.29 -31.53 7.91
CA ASP A 204 -1.15 -31.73 7.72
C ASP A 204 -1.66 -31.03 6.43
N GLU A 205 -1.71 -31.77 5.33
CA GLU A 205 -2.15 -31.26 4.02
C GLU A 205 -3.67 -30.99 3.95
N ASN A 206 -4.47 -31.55 4.88
CA ASN A 206 -5.93 -31.49 4.86
C ASN A 206 -6.51 -30.55 5.91
N ALA A 207 -5.69 -30.00 6.80
CA ALA A 207 -6.15 -29.05 7.80
C ALA A 207 -6.49 -27.70 7.16
N PRO A 208 -7.54 -27.02 7.64
CA PRO A 208 -7.81 -25.65 7.22
C PRO A 208 -6.63 -24.76 7.58
N TYR A 209 -6.22 -23.91 6.63
CA TYR A 209 -5.09 -23.02 6.85
C TYR A 209 -5.38 -22.04 7.99
N PRO A 210 -4.40 -21.79 8.89
CA PRO A 210 -4.57 -20.88 10.02
C PRO A 210 -4.94 -19.46 9.54
N GLU A 211 -5.61 -18.71 10.42
CA GLU A 211 -5.88 -17.29 10.20
C GLU A 211 -4.58 -16.48 10.11
N GLY A 212 -4.68 -15.29 9.52
CA GLY A 212 -3.59 -14.33 9.41
C GLY A 212 -2.67 -14.57 8.22
N SER A 213 -1.41 -14.17 8.35
CA SER A 213 -0.41 -14.33 7.31
C SER A 213 0.38 -15.64 7.47
N LEU A 214 0.82 -16.19 6.35
CA LEU A 214 1.50 -17.49 6.31
C LEU A 214 2.93 -17.35 5.77
N TRP A 215 3.86 -18.05 6.41
CA TRP A 215 5.11 -18.46 5.83
C TRP A 215 4.98 -19.91 5.36
N VAL A 216 5.34 -20.18 4.12
CA VAL A 216 5.27 -21.48 3.48
C VAL A 216 6.67 -21.84 3.05
N PHE A 217 7.15 -22.99 3.46
CA PHE A 217 8.53 -23.39 3.23
C PHE A 217 8.63 -24.64 2.35
N GLY A 218 9.63 -24.61 1.47
CA GLY A 218 10.00 -25.74 0.64
C GLY A 218 9.34 -25.77 -0.75
N GLN A 219 10.03 -26.44 -1.67
CA GLN A 219 9.62 -26.49 -3.07
C GLN A 219 8.38 -27.38 -3.28
N ASN A 220 8.24 -28.45 -2.49
CA ASN A 220 7.20 -29.47 -2.66
C ASN A 220 6.00 -29.28 -1.73
N HIS A 221 5.81 -28.08 -1.17
CA HIS A 221 4.69 -27.80 -0.30
C HIS A 221 3.35 -27.89 -1.04
N PRO A 222 2.26 -28.44 -0.46
CA PRO A 222 0.94 -28.55 -1.07
C PRO A 222 0.38 -27.25 -1.64
N LEU A 223 0.69 -26.09 -1.01
CA LEU A 223 0.33 -24.77 -1.50
C LEU A 223 1.08 -24.33 -2.77
N ARG A 224 2.05 -25.11 -3.27
CA ARG A 224 2.82 -24.78 -4.49
C ARG A 224 1.90 -24.47 -5.66
N LYS A 225 0.85 -25.25 -5.86
CA LYS A 225 -0.13 -25.02 -6.94
C LYS A 225 -0.81 -23.65 -6.80
N THR A 226 -1.22 -23.28 -5.60
CA THR A 226 -1.84 -21.97 -5.33
C THR A 226 -0.88 -20.82 -5.67
N PHE A 227 0.41 -20.96 -5.34
CA PHE A 227 1.42 -19.98 -5.73
C PHE A 227 1.61 -19.90 -7.23
N ILE A 228 1.74 -21.04 -7.92
CA ILE A 228 1.89 -21.10 -9.39
C ILE A 228 0.71 -20.41 -10.09
N ASP A 229 -0.52 -20.70 -9.68
CA ASP A 229 -1.73 -20.13 -10.29
C ASP A 229 -1.81 -18.60 -10.13
N GLN A 230 -1.36 -18.07 -8.99
CA GLN A 230 -1.30 -16.62 -8.77
C GLN A 230 -0.11 -15.97 -9.49
N LEU A 231 1.07 -16.59 -9.45
CA LEU A 231 2.27 -16.10 -10.11
C LEU A 231 2.10 -16.01 -11.63
N LYS A 232 1.43 -16.99 -12.22
CA LYS A 232 1.09 -16.99 -13.65
C LYS A 232 0.27 -15.76 -14.04
N LYS A 233 -0.69 -15.35 -13.22
CA LYS A 233 -1.49 -14.13 -13.44
C LYS A 233 -0.65 -12.85 -13.36
N LEU A 234 0.50 -12.92 -12.71
CA LEU A 234 1.46 -11.83 -12.56
C LEU A 234 2.62 -11.90 -13.58
N GLY A 235 2.52 -12.80 -14.58
CA GLY A 235 3.53 -12.95 -15.63
C GLY A 235 4.78 -13.70 -15.18
N VAL A 236 4.69 -14.49 -14.10
CA VAL A 236 5.79 -15.34 -13.62
C VAL A 236 5.41 -16.81 -13.85
N GLU A 237 6.24 -17.52 -14.56
CA GLU A 237 6.04 -18.94 -14.88
C GLU A 237 7.04 -19.80 -14.11
N LEU A 238 6.56 -20.93 -13.63
CA LEU A 238 7.34 -21.93 -12.93
C LEU A 238 7.24 -23.27 -13.63
N ASP A 239 8.37 -23.90 -13.84
CA ASP A 239 8.48 -25.26 -14.40
C ASP A 239 9.39 -26.14 -13.52
N GLU A 240 9.75 -27.32 -14.03
CA GLU A 240 10.64 -28.27 -13.34
C GLU A 240 12.05 -27.73 -13.22
N LYS A 241 12.50 -26.84 -14.09
CA LYS A 241 13.86 -26.30 -14.11
C LYS A 241 14.04 -25.05 -13.27
N GLY A 242 12.98 -24.23 -13.13
CA GLY A 242 13.13 -22.98 -12.40
C GLY A 242 11.94 -22.04 -12.50
N VAL A 243 12.24 -20.76 -12.36
CA VAL A 243 11.30 -19.65 -12.41
C VAL A 243 11.67 -18.72 -13.55
N ARG A 244 10.68 -18.37 -14.37
CA ARG A 244 10.82 -17.45 -15.49
C ARG A 244 9.98 -16.20 -15.24
N PHE A 245 10.66 -15.07 -15.18
CA PHE A 245 10.07 -13.74 -15.31
C PHE A 245 10.04 -13.34 -16.79
N SER A 246 9.40 -12.25 -17.14
CA SER A 246 9.27 -11.80 -18.54
C SER A 246 10.61 -11.68 -19.27
N ASP A 247 11.66 -11.24 -18.58
CA ASP A 247 12.97 -10.92 -19.14
C ASP A 247 14.12 -11.84 -18.64
N ARG A 248 13.85 -12.73 -17.67
CA ARG A 248 14.89 -13.52 -16.99
C ARG A 248 14.39 -14.87 -16.53
N SER A 249 15.33 -15.83 -16.49
CA SER A 249 15.10 -17.18 -15.94
C SER A 249 16.14 -17.50 -14.89
N TYR A 250 15.71 -18.21 -13.84
CA TYR A 250 16.54 -18.65 -12.72
C TYR A 250 16.22 -20.10 -12.40
N PHE A 251 17.26 -20.91 -12.15
CA PHE A 251 17.16 -22.36 -11.92
C PHE A 251 17.02 -22.68 -10.44
N TRP A 252 16.30 -23.76 -10.10
CA TRP A 252 16.07 -24.17 -8.71
C TRP A 252 17.36 -24.54 -7.98
N ASP A 253 18.30 -25.19 -8.68
CA ASP A 253 19.52 -25.73 -8.05
C ASP A 253 20.50 -24.66 -7.56
N ASP A 254 20.49 -23.48 -8.19
CA ASP A 254 21.42 -22.40 -7.89
C ASP A 254 20.78 -21.23 -7.15
N HIS A 255 19.44 -21.15 -7.15
CA HIS A 255 18.74 -19.96 -6.68
C HIS A 255 17.73 -20.28 -5.60
N SER A 256 17.65 -19.36 -4.64
CA SER A 256 16.60 -19.32 -3.64
C SER A 256 15.56 -18.28 -4.04
N PHE A 257 14.28 -18.61 -3.82
CA PHE A 257 13.14 -17.78 -4.22
C PHE A 257 12.29 -17.40 -3.01
N VAL A 258 11.80 -16.18 -3.01
CA VAL A 258 10.82 -15.71 -2.03
C VAL A 258 9.72 -14.96 -2.75
N PHE A 259 8.48 -15.44 -2.62
CA PHE A 259 7.30 -14.83 -3.20
C PHE A 259 6.29 -14.51 -2.11
N THR A 260 5.91 -13.25 -1.99
CA THR A 260 4.83 -12.84 -1.09
C THR A 260 3.62 -12.46 -1.91
N LEU A 261 2.52 -13.18 -1.71
CA LEU A 261 1.26 -13.00 -2.44
C LEU A 261 0.11 -12.75 -1.45
N PRO A 262 -1.00 -12.13 -1.88
CA PRO A 262 -2.19 -12.02 -1.04
C PRO A 262 -2.82 -13.41 -0.85
N ARG A 263 -3.38 -13.64 0.31
CA ARG A 263 -4.27 -14.79 0.54
C ARG A 263 -5.60 -14.52 -0.17
N THR A 264 -6.12 -15.57 -0.82
CA THR A 264 -7.42 -15.51 -1.51
C THR A 264 -8.60 -15.90 -0.61
N ASP A 265 -8.31 -16.61 0.45
CA ASP A 265 -9.27 -17.12 1.45
C ASP A 265 -9.50 -16.15 2.64
N GLN A 266 -8.69 -15.10 2.74
CA GLN A 266 -8.79 -14.12 3.83
C GLN A 266 -8.53 -12.69 3.35
N LYS A 267 -9.30 -11.76 3.93
CA LYS A 267 -9.08 -10.33 3.76
C LYS A 267 -7.81 -9.91 4.51
N ASN A 268 -6.91 -9.20 3.84
CA ASN A 268 -5.66 -8.63 4.40
C ASN A 268 -4.58 -9.64 4.84
N GLY A 269 -4.75 -10.95 4.62
CA GLY A 269 -3.69 -11.94 4.82
C GLY A 269 -2.71 -11.99 3.65
N THR A 270 -1.46 -12.29 3.94
CA THR A 270 -0.43 -12.61 2.93
C THR A 270 0.10 -14.01 3.12
N MET A 271 0.60 -14.61 2.06
CA MET A 271 1.36 -15.86 2.12
C MET A 271 2.73 -15.63 1.47
N THR A 272 3.78 -15.98 2.19
CA THR A 272 5.17 -15.86 1.72
C THR A 272 5.76 -17.24 1.55
N TRP A 273 6.06 -17.59 0.32
CA TRP A 273 6.67 -18.85 -0.05
C TRP A 273 8.18 -18.68 -0.16
N VAL A 274 8.93 -19.53 0.56
CA VAL A 274 10.38 -19.55 0.59
C VAL A 274 10.86 -20.90 0.07
N VAL A 275 11.62 -20.86 -1.02
CA VAL A 275 12.33 -22.03 -1.57
C VAL A 275 13.82 -21.71 -1.54
N ALA A 276 14.57 -22.44 -0.74
CA ALA A 276 16.03 -22.34 -0.69
C ALA A 276 16.64 -23.22 -1.79
N GLY A 277 17.63 -22.70 -2.53
CA GLY A 277 18.35 -23.49 -3.53
C GLY A 277 19.19 -24.59 -2.91
N ASN A 278 19.63 -24.39 -1.66
CA ASN A 278 20.31 -25.40 -0.85
C ASN A 278 20.14 -25.11 0.65
N ALA A 279 20.44 -26.10 1.51
CA ALA A 279 20.28 -25.97 2.96
C ALA A 279 21.19 -24.89 3.57
N GLU A 280 22.39 -24.69 3.03
CA GLU A 280 23.36 -23.72 3.50
C GLU A 280 22.85 -22.28 3.34
N SER A 281 22.09 -22.00 2.29
CA SER A 281 21.55 -20.67 2.01
C SER A 281 20.52 -20.20 3.05
N ILE A 282 19.86 -21.11 3.76
CA ILE A 282 18.79 -20.83 4.72
C ILE A 282 19.23 -19.84 5.80
N SER A 283 20.41 -20.05 6.38
CA SER A 283 20.95 -19.15 7.41
C SER A 283 21.17 -17.72 6.90
N GLY A 284 21.60 -17.60 5.66
CA GLY A 284 21.76 -16.32 4.98
C GLY A 284 20.41 -15.63 4.68
N LEU A 285 19.41 -16.40 4.25
CA LEU A 285 18.07 -15.89 4.00
C LEU A 285 17.42 -15.36 5.29
N ILE A 286 17.49 -16.10 6.41
CA ILE A 286 17.00 -15.65 7.72
C ILE A 286 17.55 -14.27 8.08
N ARG A 287 18.86 -14.06 7.88
CA ARG A 287 19.50 -12.78 8.19
C ARG A 287 19.16 -11.66 7.23
N LYS A 288 19.02 -11.97 5.93
CA LYS A 288 18.86 -10.95 4.88
C LYS A 288 17.42 -10.51 4.68
N LEU A 289 16.43 -11.41 4.72
CA LEU A 289 15.04 -11.09 4.36
C LEU A 289 14.41 -9.93 5.16
N PRO A 290 14.69 -9.72 6.45
CA PRO A 290 14.18 -8.56 7.17
C PRO A 290 14.53 -7.19 6.53
N HIS A 291 15.63 -7.12 5.77
CA HIS A 291 16.06 -5.92 5.07
C HIS A 291 15.36 -5.71 3.71
N TYR A 292 14.58 -6.70 3.26
CA TYR A 292 13.87 -6.69 1.96
C TYR A 292 12.36 -6.48 2.10
N GLY A 293 11.89 -5.94 3.21
CA GLY A 293 10.48 -5.84 3.58
C GLY A 293 9.55 -5.25 2.51
N LYS A 294 10.02 -4.30 1.69
CA LYS A 294 9.20 -3.63 0.67
C LYS A 294 8.93 -4.47 -0.58
N TYR A 295 9.68 -5.57 -0.78
CA TYR A 295 9.57 -6.36 -2.00
C TYR A 295 8.54 -7.47 -1.88
N GLY A 296 7.88 -7.77 -3.00
CA GLY A 296 6.93 -8.88 -3.14
C GLY A 296 7.57 -10.15 -3.69
N TYR A 297 8.69 -10.02 -4.40
CA TYR A 297 9.46 -11.16 -4.88
C TYR A 297 10.97 -10.89 -4.81
N LEU A 298 11.72 -11.97 -4.56
CA LEU A 298 13.16 -11.95 -4.43
C LEU A 298 13.75 -13.22 -5.03
N VAL A 299 14.90 -13.09 -5.69
CA VAL A 299 15.75 -14.19 -6.12
C VAL A 299 17.16 -13.98 -5.55
N PHE A 300 17.69 -15.02 -4.95
CA PHE A 300 19.06 -15.03 -4.44
C PHE A 300 19.81 -16.18 -5.07
N GLU A 301 21.11 -16.01 -5.27
CA GLU A 301 22.03 -17.02 -5.80
C GLU A 301 23.03 -17.49 -4.76
N GLY A 302 23.35 -18.77 -4.77
CA GLY A 302 24.41 -19.41 -4.02
C GLY A 302 24.12 -19.68 -2.55
N SER A 303 25.04 -20.41 -1.90
CA SER A 303 24.96 -20.79 -0.48
C SER A 303 25.10 -19.58 0.46
N ALA A 304 25.85 -18.55 0.08
CA ALA A 304 25.88 -17.24 0.73
C ALA A 304 24.95 -16.28 -0.01
N PRO A 305 23.62 -16.40 0.14
CA PRO A 305 22.62 -15.92 -0.83
C PRO A 305 22.83 -14.43 -1.20
N GLU A 306 23.18 -14.18 -2.45
CA GLU A 306 23.32 -12.84 -3.01
C GLU A 306 22.05 -12.48 -3.78
N ASN A 307 21.49 -11.28 -3.55
CA ASN A 307 20.29 -10.88 -4.26
C ASN A 307 20.58 -10.60 -5.73
N ARG A 308 19.94 -11.34 -6.63
CA ARG A 308 20.04 -11.19 -8.10
C ARG A 308 18.84 -10.49 -8.71
N TYR A 309 17.65 -10.68 -8.12
CA TYR A 309 16.44 -10.04 -8.62
C TYR A 309 15.48 -9.72 -7.49
N LYS A 310 14.77 -8.63 -7.62
CA LYS A 310 13.78 -8.20 -6.64
C LYS A 310 12.82 -7.20 -7.26
N GLY A 311 11.59 -7.21 -6.78
CA GLY A 311 10.60 -6.23 -7.21
C GLY A 311 9.34 -6.24 -6.36
N THR A 312 8.44 -5.36 -6.75
CA THR A 312 7.09 -5.24 -6.17
C THR A 312 6.08 -5.70 -7.20
N TRP A 313 5.01 -6.33 -6.73
CA TRP A 313 3.88 -6.65 -7.60
C TRP A 313 3.16 -5.38 -8.05
N PRO A 314 2.46 -5.40 -9.17
CA PRO A 314 1.59 -4.30 -9.55
C PRO A 314 0.50 -4.08 -8.49
N SER A 315 0.15 -2.83 -8.24
CA SER A 315 -1.02 -2.49 -7.44
C SER A 315 -2.30 -2.71 -8.23
N ASN A 316 -3.37 -3.07 -7.54
CA ASN A 316 -4.70 -3.19 -8.14
C ASN A 316 -5.70 -2.35 -7.34
N PRO A 317 -6.00 -1.13 -7.75
CA PRO A 317 -6.87 -0.22 -7.02
C PRO A 317 -8.37 -0.49 -7.20
N MET A 318 -8.80 -1.72 -7.50
CA MET A 318 -10.21 -2.05 -7.81
C MET A 318 -11.23 -1.52 -6.80
N ALA A 319 -10.87 -1.41 -5.52
CA ALA A 319 -11.75 -0.84 -4.51
C ALA A 319 -11.87 0.70 -4.58
N MET A 320 -10.95 1.35 -5.30
CA MET A 320 -10.84 2.80 -5.42
C MET A 320 -11.11 3.29 -6.84
N GLN A 321 -11.23 2.39 -7.81
CA GLN A 321 -11.34 2.72 -9.23
C GLN A 321 -12.49 1.96 -9.89
N LYS A 322 -13.11 2.59 -10.88
CA LYS A 322 -14.00 1.95 -11.85
C LYS A 322 -13.60 2.37 -13.25
N VAL A 323 -13.27 1.39 -14.07
CA VAL A 323 -13.09 1.56 -15.52
C VAL A 323 -14.40 1.19 -16.19
N PHE A 324 -14.88 2.06 -17.07
CA PHE A 324 -16.09 1.86 -17.87
C PHE A 324 -15.73 1.43 -19.29
N LYS A 325 -14.54 1.84 -19.79
CA LYS A 325 -14.08 1.61 -21.15
C LYS A 325 -12.60 1.19 -21.11
N ASP A 326 -12.33 -0.05 -21.47
CA ASP A 326 -10.97 -0.59 -21.47
C ASP A 326 -10.12 -0.03 -22.63
N GLY A 327 -8.79 -0.07 -22.44
CA GLY A 327 -7.81 0.33 -23.47
C GLY A 327 -7.61 1.83 -23.62
N HIS A 328 -8.29 2.66 -22.84
CA HIS A 328 -8.07 4.12 -22.84
C HIS A 328 -6.90 4.49 -21.90
N PRO A 329 -5.99 5.39 -22.30
CA PRO A 329 -4.96 5.90 -21.41
C PRO A 329 -5.59 6.60 -20.20
N LEU A 330 -5.04 6.34 -19.01
CA LEU A 330 -5.51 6.94 -17.75
C LEU A 330 -4.38 7.77 -17.13
N ASP A 331 -3.95 8.81 -17.86
CA ASP A 331 -2.92 9.71 -17.40
C ASP A 331 -3.47 10.65 -16.33
N LEU A 332 -2.63 10.98 -15.35
CA LEU A 332 -2.97 11.97 -14.34
C LEU A 332 -2.28 13.29 -14.66
N PRO A 333 -2.88 14.45 -14.32
CA PRO A 333 -2.20 15.73 -14.45
C PRO A 333 -0.91 15.75 -13.65
N ASP A 334 0.12 16.41 -14.15
CA ASP A 334 1.34 16.64 -13.41
C ASP A 334 1.05 17.39 -12.10
N GLN A 335 1.54 16.85 -11.00
CA GLN A 335 1.45 17.56 -9.73
C GLN A 335 2.36 18.77 -9.76
N LYS A 336 1.78 19.96 -9.51
CA LYS A 336 2.59 21.18 -9.37
C LYS A 336 3.56 21.02 -8.19
N PRO A 337 4.83 21.42 -8.34
CA PRO A 337 5.79 21.46 -7.25
C PRO A 337 5.17 22.16 -6.04
N LEU A 338 5.39 21.61 -4.85
CA LEU A 338 4.79 22.07 -3.60
C LEU A 338 5.11 23.54 -3.34
N VAL A 339 6.30 23.95 -3.72
CA VAL A 339 6.77 25.33 -3.76
C VAL A 339 7.94 25.41 -4.74
N SER A 340 8.02 26.48 -5.52
CA SER A 340 9.26 26.83 -6.17
C SER A 340 10.29 27.21 -5.10
N PHE A 341 11.20 26.30 -4.82
CA PHE A 341 12.33 26.58 -3.93
C PHE A 341 13.20 27.67 -4.55
N LYS A 342 13.11 28.89 -4.04
CA LYS A 342 14.26 29.79 -4.15
C LYS A 342 15.28 29.27 -3.13
N PRO A 343 16.50 28.86 -3.56
CA PRO A 343 17.51 28.44 -2.60
C PRO A 343 17.75 29.55 -1.58
N PHE A 344 18.01 29.16 -0.33
CA PHE A 344 18.40 30.12 0.70
C PHE A 344 19.62 30.91 0.16
N PRO A 345 19.65 32.23 0.35
CA PRO A 345 20.87 32.98 0.06
C PRO A 345 22.00 32.33 0.86
N LYS A 346 23.09 32.00 0.19
CA LYS A 346 24.30 31.52 0.88
C LYS A 346 24.72 32.56 1.91
N PRO A 347 25.22 32.13 3.10
CA PRO A 347 25.70 33.04 4.13
C PRO A 347 26.83 33.92 3.63
#